data_11d44d9e243a5571091ca665bcd3b27a
#
_entry.id   11d44d9e243a5571091ca665bcd3b27a
#
_cell.length_a   1.000
_cell.length_b   1.000
_cell.length_c   1.000
_cell.angle_alpha   90.00
_cell.angle_beta   90.00
_cell.angle_gamma   90.00
#
_symmetry.space_group_name_H-M   'P 1'
#
loop_
_entity.id
_entity.type
_entity.pdbx_description
1 polymer ?
#
loop_
_entity_poly.entity_id
_entity_poly.type
_entity_poly.pdbx_seq_one_letter_code
_entity_poly.pdbx_strand_id
1 'polypeptide(L)'
;HCISSAASDVYKRQCYNTFKKWREIMKSQISATTSLYAFIASPAHHSKSPAMHNTAFEQLGLDSVYLAFDIKSEELKDTIAGFKAMKVRGANVSMPHKQNIIPYLDEISTASRLCNAVNTITFKDGKYYGTITDGIGFTRSLEEQGWLIKDKKITMVGAGGASTAIMVQLALDGVKEIIVYNRTMRTEFQEIINNTIIETGCTITLKSLSDLESLKKDMHSSYLFINTTGVGMEPMLERSVVPDASYFKPDLKVADIIYQPAVTKMLRLAKEAGCATMNGELMLLYQGVESFKIWTGQEMPINEVKKVLGIEVK
;
A
#
# COMPACT_ATOMS: atom_id res chain seq x y z
N HIS A 1 -34.50 24.74 52.49
CA HIS A 1 -33.05 24.83 52.63
C HIS A 1 -32.42 25.10 51.27
N CYS A 2 -31.93 26.30 51.08
CA CYS A 2 -31.06 26.66 49.96
C CYS A 2 -29.76 25.89 50.11
N ILE A 3 -29.58 24.87 49.28
CA ILE A 3 -28.22 24.31 48.99
C ILE A 3 -27.50 25.41 48.22
N SER A 4 -26.38 25.91 48.72
CA SER A 4 -25.63 27.02 48.14
C SER A 4 -25.29 26.70 46.70
N SER A 5 -25.35 27.69 45.80
CA SER A 5 -25.04 27.56 44.36
C SER A 5 -23.67 26.95 44.14
N ALA A 6 -22.70 27.18 45.00
CA ALA A 6 -21.37 26.63 45.00
C ALA A 6 -21.31 25.09 45.15
N ALA A 7 -22.15 24.50 46.03
CA ALA A 7 -22.22 23.05 46.19
C ALA A 7 -22.83 22.36 44.95
N SER A 8 -23.80 23.02 44.32
CA SER A 8 -24.36 22.57 43.03
C SER A 8 -23.32 22.56 41.89
N ASP A 9 -22.45 23.57 41.84
CA ASP A 9 -21.43 23.67 40.77
C ASP A 9 -20.27 22.70 40.99
N VAL A 10 -19.89 22.43 42.23
CA VAL A 10 -18.89 21.39 42.56
C VAL A 10 -19.42 20.00 42.17
N TYR A 11 -20.70 19.71 42.47
CA TYR A 11 -21.34 18.44 42.14
C TYR A 11 -21.45 18.25 40.61
N LYS A 12 -21.83 19.32 39.88
CA LYS A 12 -21.89 19.32 38.42
C LYS A 12 -20.52 19.10 37.78
N ARG A 13 -19.48 19.76 38.30
CA ARG A 13 -18.08 19.53 37.83
C ARG A 13 -17.59 18.13 38.12
N GLN A 14 -17.92 17.58 39.29
CA GLN A 14 -17.53 16.24 39.66
C GLN A 14 -18.24 15.19 38.81
N CYS A 15 -19.54 15.36 38.56
CA CYS A 15 -20.30 14.53 37.61
C CYS A 15 -19.76 14.66 36.18
N TYR A 16 -19.46 15.88 35.73
CA TYR A 16 -18.89 16.11 34.39
C TYR A 16 -17.52 15.46 34.24
N ASN A 17 -16.62 15.59 35.22
CA ASN A 17 -15.29 14.97 35.19
C ASN A 17 -15.38 13.44 35.30
N THR A 18 -16.29 12.90 36.08
CA THR A 18 -16.58 11.47 36.16
C THR A 18 -17.13 10.98 34.82
N PHE A 19 -18.08 11.70 34.22
CA PHE A 19 -18.65 11.36 32.92
C PHE A 19 -17.61 11.45 31.79
N LYS A 20 -16.72 12.46 31.86
CA LYS A 20 -15.58 12.59 30.92
C LYS A 20 -14.60 11.44 31.07
N LYS A 21 -14.25 11.06 32.28
CA LYS A 21 -13.40 9.90 32.58
C LYS A 21 -14.05 8.57 32.17
N TRP A 22 -15.35 8.40 32.39
CA TRP A 22 -16.13 7.28 31.90
C TRP A 22 -16.20 7.25 30.38
N ARG A 23 -16.36 8.39 29.75
CA ARG A 23 -16.35 8.53 28.28
C ARG A 23 -14.97 8.21 27.66
N GLU A 24 -13.89 8.55 28.33
CA GLU A 24 -12.51 8.19 27.94
C GLU A 24 -12.25 6.68 28.15
N ILE A 25 -12.75 6.10 29.24
CA ILE A 25 -12.70 4.66 29.51
C ILE A 25 -13.57 3.88 28.50
N MET A 26 -14.73 4.42 28.11
CA MET A 26 -15.65 3.80 27.15
C MET A 26 -15.20 3.96 25.69
N LYS A 27 -14.28 4.90 25.37
CA LYS A 27 -13.75 5.09 24.02
C LYS A 27 -12.91 3.93 23.49
N SER A 28 -12.48 3.01 24.33
CA SER A 28 -11.67 1.86 23.95
C SER A 28 -12.40 0.51 24.06
N GLN A 29 -13.71 0.50 24.31
CA GLN A 29 -14.43 -0.77 24.47
C GLN A 29 -15.04 -1.24 23.15
N ILE A 30 -14.52 -2.34 22.63
CA ILE A 30 -15.17 -3.12 21.58
C ILE A 30 -16.56 -3.55 22.09
N SER A 31 -17.60 -3.26 21.32
CA SER A 31 -19.00 -3.51 21.68
C SER A 31 -19.70 -4.36 20.59
N ALA A 32 -20.97 -4.65 20.79
CA ALA A 32 -21.78 -5.37 19.81
C ALA A 32 -22.03 -4.57 18.51
N THR A 33 -21.76 -3.26 18.52
CA THR A 33 -21.91 -2.36 17.35
C THR A 33 -20.60 -2.13 16.60
N THR A 34 -19.47 -2.55 17.18
CA THR A 34 -18.14 -2.32 16.61
C THR A 34 -18.01 -2.99 15.23
N SER A 35 -17.65 -2.21 14.23
CA SER A 35 -17.41 -2.69 12.88
C SER A 35 -16.08 -3.43 12.79
N LEU A 36 -16.10 -4.62 12.16
CA LEU A 36 -14.89 -5.43 11.97
C LEU A 36 -14.29 -5.20 10.58
N TYR A 37 -12.98 -4.93 10.58
CA TYR A 37 -12.11 -4.97 9.41
C TYR A 37 -11.03 -6.03 9.61
N ALA A 38 -10.50 -6.58 8.52
CA ALA A 38 -9.60 -7.72 8.57
C ALA A 38 -8.33 -7.52 7.74
N PHE A 39 -7.28 -8.24 8.11
CA PHE A 39 -6.14 -8.55 7.26
C PHE A 39 -6.06 -10.06 7.11
N ILE A 40 -5.95 -10.57 5.88
CA ILE A 40 -5.76 -11.99 5.61
C ILE A 40 -4.48 -12.23 4.82
N ALA A 41 -3.64 -13.12 5.30
CA ALA A 41 -2.38 -13.53 4.70
C ALA A 41 -1.94 -14.89 5.28
N SER A 42 -0.88 -15.47 4.74
CA SER A 42 -0.18 -16.57 5.41
C SER A 42 1.33 -16.47 5.13
N PRO A 43 2.15 -16.09 6.15
CA PRO A 43 1.79 -15.71 7.52
C PRO A 43 1.25 -14.28 7.64
N ALA A 44 0.40 -14.02 8.66
CA ALA A 44 -0.20 -12.71 8.91
C ALA A 44 0.46 -11.90 10.05
N HIS A 45 1.21 -12.55 10.93
CA HIS A 45 1.65 -12.01 12.23
C HIS A 45 2.68 -10.86 12.15
N HIS A 46 3.36 -10.66 11.01
CA HIS A 46 4.31 -9.55 10.82
C HIS A 46 3.68 -8.27 10.28
N SER A 47 2.35 -8.27 10.04
CA SER A 47 1.69 -7.12 9.41
C SER A 47 1.66 -5.90 10.33
N LYS A 48 2.01 -4.74 9.78
CA LYS A 48 1.86 -3.43 10.44
C LYS A 48 0.46 -2.84 10.26
N SER A 49 -0.40 -3.44 9.43
CA SER A 49 -1.75 -2.94 9.11
C SER A 49 -2.65 -2.80 10.34
N PRO A 50 -2.67 -3.74 11.32
CA PRO A 50 -3.48 -3.56 12.52
C PRO A 50 -3.10 -2.29 13.32
N ALA A 51 -1.81 -2.03 13.50
CA ALA A 51 -1.36 -0.81 14.19
C ALA A 51 -1.79 0.45 13.44
N MET A 52 -1.62 0.46 12.11
CA MET A 52 -2.01 1.56 11.24
C MET A 52 -3.51 1.90 11.33
N HIS A 53 -4.36 0.91 11.04
CA HIS A 53 -5.79 1.13 10.93
C HIS A 53 -6.45 1.37 12.29
N ASN A 54 -6.06 0.64 13.35
CA ASN A 54 -6.61 0.86 14.67
C ASN A 54 -6.24 2.24 15.23
N THR A 55 -5.01 2.73 15.01
CA THR A 55 -4.64 4.11 15.34
C THR A 55 -5.54 5.11 14.61
N ALA A 56 -5.81 4.90 13.32
CA ALA A 56 -6.66 5.79 12.56
C ALA A 56 -8.11 5.76 13.06
N PHE A 57 -8.67 4.60 13.37
CA PHE A 57 -10.00 4.46 13.95
C PHE A 57 -10.11 5.18 15.29
N GLU A 58 -9.13 5.00 16.18
CA GLU A 58 -9.09 5.66 17.49
C GLU A 58 -9.04 7.19 17.36
N GLN A 59 -8.12 7.72 16.53
CA GLN A 59 -7.94 9.16 16.33
C GLN A 59 -9.20 9.84 15.76
N LEU A 60 -9.94 9.14 14.91
CA LEU A 60 -11.17 9.65 14.30
C LEU A 60 -12.44 9.31 15.12
N GLY A 61 -12.31 8.59 16.22
CA GLY A 61 -13.43 8.17 17.07
C GLY A 61 -14.41 7.21 16.37
N LEU A 62 -13.92 6.40 15.44
CA LEU A 62 -14.71 5.40 14.71
C LEU A 62 -14.87 4.13 15.56
N ASP A 63 -16.11 3.67 15.75
CA ASP A 63 -16.43 2.40 16.43
C ASP A 63 -16.07 1.22 15.48
N SER A 64 -14.77 0.94 15.37
CA SER A 64 -14.21 -0.02 14.42
C SER A 64 -12.95 -0.67 14.98
N VAL A 65 -12.73 -1.92 14.59
CA VAL A 65 -11.53 -2.69 14.93
C VAL A 65 -10.97 -3.40 13.70
N TYR A 66 -9.65 -3.43 13.61
CA TYR A 66 -8.92 -4.13 12.56
C TYR A 66 -8.08 -5.26 13.15
N LEU A 67 -8.30 -6.48 12.67
CA LEU A 67 -7.62 -7.68 13.14
C LEU A 67 -6.91 -8.40 12.00
N ALA A 68 -5.80 -9.07 12.31
CA ALA A 68 -5.07 -9.92 11.36
C ALA A 68 -5.41 -11.39 11.59
N PHE A 69 -5.62 -12.12 10.49
CA PHE A 69 -5.93 -13.54 10.47
C PHE A 69 -4.94 -14.28 9.57
N ASP A 70 -4.29 -15.29 10.11
CA ASP A 70 -3.45 -16.23 9.35
C ASP A 70 -4.36 -17.27 8.72
N ILE A 71 -4.56 -17.18 7.40
CA ILE A 71 -5.50 -18.00 6.65
C ILE A 71 -4.74 -18.80 5.60
N LYS A 72 -4.85 -20.10 5.63
CA LYS A 72 -4.28 -20.96 4.59
C LYS A 72 -5.11 -20.90 3.31
N SER A 73 -4.49 -21.29 2.18
CA SER A 73 -5.14 -21.19 0.88
C SER A 73 -6.41 -22.03 0.76
N GLU A 74 -6.44 -23.19 1.39
CA GLU A 74 -7.61 -24.09 1.44
C GLU A 74 -8.77 -23.53 2.26
N GLU A 75 -8.51 -22.62 3.20
CA GLU A 75 -9.50 -22.00 4.09
C GLU A 75 -10.13 -20.73 3.50
N LEU A 76 -9.58 -20.20 2.41
CA LEU A 76 -9.92 -18.90 1.86
C LEU A 76 -11.41 -18.78 1.49
N LYS A 77 -11.98 -19.82 0.86
CA LYS A 77 -13.40 -19.87 0.48
C LYS A 77 -14.32 -19.72 1.70
N ASP A 78 -14.07 -20.52 2.74
CA ASP A 78 -14.90 -20.52 3.93
C ASP A 78 -14.71 -19.25 4.74
N THR A 79 -13.49 -18.69 4.75
CA THR A 79 -13.19 -17.39 5.35
C THR A 79 -14.05 -16.28 4.72
N ILE A 80 -14.12 -16.21 3.39
CA ILE A 80 -14.91 -15.16 2.72
C ILE A 80 -16.41 -15.37 2.90
N ALA A 81 -16.87 -16.63 2.92
CA ALA A 81 -18.25 -16.93 3.26
C ALA A 81 -18.58 -16.51 4.71
N GLY A 82 -17.68 -16.78 5.65
CA GLY A 82 -17.78 -16.32 7.03
C GLY A 82 -17.77 -14.81 7.17
N PHE A 83 -16.90 -14.10 6.46
CA PHE A 83 -16.88 -12.64 6.41
C PHE A 83 -18.21 -12.06 5.91
N LYS A 84 -18.80 -12.67 4.88
CA LYS A 84 -20.13 -12.30 4.36
C LYS A 84 -21.21 -12.46 5.44
N ALA A 85 -21.23 -13.62 6.11
CA ALA A 85 -22.20 -13.93 7.17
C ALA A 85 -22.06 -12.98 8.38
N MET A 86 -20.83 -12.67 8.80
CA MET A 86 -20.52 -11.76 9.91
C MET A 86 -20.57 -10.27 9.51
N LYS A 87 -20.81 -9.96 8.24
CA LYS A 87 -20.84 -8.58 7.71
C LYS A 87 -19.54 -7.80 7.98
N VAL A 88 -18.38 -8.48 7.81
CA VAL A 88 -17.07 -7.81 7.86
C VAL A 88 -17.04 -6.69 6.83
N ARG A 89 -16.76 -5.46 7.27
CA ARG A 89 -16.90 -4.24 6.45
C ARG A 89 -15.89 -4.15 5.34
N GLY A 90 -14.69 -4.69 5.56
CA GLY A 90 -13.63 -4.70 4.58
C GLY A 90 -12.44 -5.54 5.04
N ALA A 91 -11.56 -5.87 4.11
CA ALA A 91 -10.34 -6.59 4.42
C ALA A 91 -9.19 -6.19 3.49
N ASN A 92 -7.97 -6.13 4.03
CA ASN A 92 -6.78 -6.21 3.19
C ASN A 92 -6.39 -7.67 2.99
N VAL A 93 -5.88 -7.95 1.79
CA VAL A 93 -5.45 -9.28 1.35
C VAL A 93 -3.99 -9.22 0.96
N SER A 94 -3.18 -10.12 1.51
CA SER A 94 -1.78 -10.24 1.13
C SER A 94 -1.45 -11.64 0.61
N MET A 95 -0.15 -11.92 0.45
CA MET A 95 0.29 -13.21 -0.07
C MET A 95 -0.13 -14.37 0.85
N PRO A 96 -0.51 -15.52 0.27
CA PRO A 96 -0.54 -15.84 -1.15
C PRO A 96 -1.89 -15.55 -1.84
N HIS A 97 -2.80 -14.81 -1.22
CA HIS A 97 -4.23 -14.78 -1.53
C HIS A 97 -4.66 -13.75 -2.58
N LYS A 98 -3.80 -12.78 -2.96
CA LYS A 98 -4.19 -11.64 -3.83
C LYS A 98 -4.86 -12.02 -5.15
N GLN A 99 -4.47 -13.16 -5.74
CA GLN A 99 -5.09 -13.70 -6.97
C GLN A 99 -6.24 -14.65 -6.63
N ASN A 100 -6.03 -15.52 -5.65
CA ASN A 100 -6.97 -16.59 -5.30
C ASN A 100 -8.28 -16.08 -4.69
N ILE A 101 -8.33 -14.81 -4.25
CA ILE A 101 -9.51 -14.18 -3.67
C ILE A 101 -10.55 -13.77 -4.73
N ILE A 102 -10.11 -13.49 -5.95
CA ILE A 102 -10.95 -12.91 -7.01
C ILE A 102 -12.23 -13.72 -7.27
N PRO A 103 -12.22 -15.06 -7.36
CA PRO A 103 -13.43 -15.85 -7.61
C PRO A 103 -14.52 -15.76 -6.52
N TYR A 104 -14.19 -15.21 -5.35
CA TYR A 104 -15.11 -15.08 -4.22
C TYR A 104 -15.67 -13.66 -4.06
N LEU A 105 -15.29 -12.75 -4.96
CA LEU A 105 -15.74 -11.37 -4.99
C LEU A 105 -16.84 -11.18 -6.03
N ASP A 106 -17.76 -10.25 -5.77
CA ASP A 106 -18.88 -9.96 -6.67
C ASP A 106 -18.43 -9.06 -7.85
N GLU A 107 -17.51 -8.12 -7.59
CA GLU A 107 -16.98 -7.18 -8.59
C GLU A 107 -15.53 -6.80 -8.26
N ILE A 108 -14.74 -6.46 -9.28
CA ILE A 108 -13.37 -5.96 -9.10
C ILE A 108 -13.12 -4.69 -9.95
N SER A 109 -12.22 -3.84 -9.47
CA SER A 109 -11.82 -2.61 -10.17
C SER A 109 -11.06 -2.91 -11.47
N THR A 110 -11.00 -1.93 -12.39
CA THR A 110 -10.19 -2.02 -13.62
C THR A 110 -8.73 -2.32 -13.30
N ALA A 111 -8.13 -1.62 -12.32
CA ALA A 111 -6.75 -1.89 -11.90
C ALA A 111 -6.58 -3.34 -11.41
N SER A 112 -7.52 -3.86 -10.60
CA SER A 112 -7.48 -5.25 -10.14
C SER A 112 -7.63 -6.25 -11.29
N ARG A 113 -8.48 -5.95 -12.27
CA ARG A 113 -8.67 -6.79 -13.45
C ARG A 113 -7.39 -6.85 -14.30
N LEU A 114 -6.74 -5.71 -14.53
CA LEU A 114 -5.47 -5.63 -15.25
C LEU A 114 -4.34 -6.34 -14.51
N CYS A 115 -4.25 -6.16 -13.18
CA CYS A 115 -3.22 -6.78 -12.35
C CYS A 115 -3.48 -8.28 -12.09
N ASN A 116 -4.69 -8.76 -12.34
CA ASN A 116 -5.18 -10.06 -11.84
C ASN A 116 -4.90 -10.25 -10.34
N ALA A 117 -5.17 -9.20 -9.54
CA ALA A 117 -4.88 -9.21 -8.10
C ALA A 117 -5.77 -8.22 -7.34
N VAL A 118 -6.13 -8.58 -6.11
CA VAL A 118 -6.87 -7.76 -5.16
C VAL A 118 -6.11 -7.73 -3.84
N ASN A 119 -5.89 -6.54 -3.27
CA ASN A 119 -5.34 -6.39 -1.92
C ASN A 119 -6.31 -5.71 -0.95
N THR A 120 -7.45 -5.22 -1.43
CA THR A 120 -8.44 -4.52 -0.61
C THR A 120 -9.84 -4.95 -1.01
N ILE A 121 -10.62 -5.42 -0.04
CA ILE A 121 -12.02 -5.83 -0.19
C ILE A 121 -12.88 -4.85 0.58
N THR A 122 -14.02 -4.46 -0.01
CA THR A 122 -15.03 -3.61 0.63
C THR A 122 -16.38 -4.30 0.57
N PHE A 123 -17.07 -4.37 1.71
CA PHE A 123 -18.46 -4.84 1.78
C PHE A 123 -19.41 -3.67 1.68
N LYS A 124 -20.20 -3.64 0.61
CA LYS A 124 -21.20 -2.61 0.38
C LYS A 124 -22.43 -3.22 -0.30
N ASP A 125 -23.64 -2.87 0.17
CA ASP A 125 -24.92 -3.28 -0.41
C ASP A 125 -25.08 -4.79 -0.61
N GLY A 126 -24.54 -5.58 0.35
CA GLY A 126 -24.58 -7.04 0.33
C GLY A 126 -23.54 -7.72 -0.56
N LYS A 127 -22.67 -6.95 -1.23
CA LYS A 127 -21.64 -7.40 -2.15
C LYS A 127 -20.24 -7.10 -1.65
N TYR A 128 -19.28 -7.92 -2.08
CA TYR A 128 -17.86 -7.66 -1.93
C TYR A 128 -17.23 -7.12 -3.21
N TYR A 129 -16.64 -5.95 -3.10
CA TYR A 129 -15.89 -5.27 -4.16
C TYR A 129 -14.40 -5.40 -3.89
N GLY A 130 -13.64 -5.84 -4.89
CA GLY A 130 -12.19 -5.96 -4.81
C GLY A 130 -11.48 -4.82 -5.55
N THR A 131 -10.43 -4.27 -4.92
CA THR A 131 -9.52 -3.34 -5.59
C THR A 131 -8.07 -3.64 -5.23
N ILE A 132 -7.13 -2.99 -5.93
CA ILE A 132 -5.71 -3.05 -5.61
C ILE A 132 -5.19 -1.64 -5.34
N THR A 133 -4.68 -1.42 -4.13
CA THR A 133 -4.20 -0.12 -3.66
C THR A 133 -2.67 0.00 -3.67
N ASP A 134 -1.94 -1.09 -3.97
CA ASP A 134 -0.46 -1.09 -3.98
C ASP A 134 0.10 -0.05 -4.96
N GLY A 135 -0.44 0.00 -6.18
CA GLY A 135 -0.01 0.96 -7.20
C GLY A 135 -0.33 2.40 -6.81
N ILE A 136 -1.55 2.66 -6.32
CA ILE A 136 -1.97 3.97 -5.82
C ILE A 136 -1.07 4.40 -4.65
N GLY A 137 -0.75 3.48 -3.73
CA GLY A 137 0.17 3.74 -2.63
C GLY A 137 1.54 4.20 -3.11
N PHE A 138 2.05 3.58 -4.17
CA PHE A 138 3.32 3.97 -4.78
C PHE A 138 3.23 5.34 -5.45
N THR A 139 2.22 5.61 -6.30
CA THR A 139 2.12 6.91 -7.00
C THR A 139 1.87 8.05 -6.03
N ARG A 140 1.07 7.88 -4.98
CA ARG A 140 0.93 8.86 -3.90
C ARG A 140 2.24 9.13 -3.14
N SER A 141 3.09 8.11 -2.98
CA SER A 141 4.41 8.31 -2.37
C SER A 141 5.34 9.17 -3.25
N LEU A 142 5.22 9.07 -4.58
CA LEU A 142 5.92 9.96 -5.52
C LEU A 142 5.39 11.39 -5.42
N GLU A 143 4.08 11.58 -5.33
CA GLU A 143 3.44 12.89 -5.16
C GLU A 143 3.91 13.60 -3.89
N GLU A 144 4.04 12.88 -2.77
CA GLU A 144 4.58 13.46 -1.51
C GLU A 144 6.02 13.96 -1.68
N GLN A 145 6.81 13.32 -2.57
CA GLN A 145 8.16 13.79 -2.92
C GLN A 145 8.16 14.92 -3.98
N GLY A 146 6.99 15.32 -4.48
CA GLY A 146 6.88 16.27 -5.59
C GLY A 146 7.33 15.69 -6.94
N TRP A 147 7.35 14.38 -7.11
CA TRP A 147 7.78 13.71 -8.34
C TRP A 147 6.58 13.49 -9.27
N LEU A 148 6.36 14.40 -10.18
CA LEU A 148 5.24 14.34 -11.14
C LEU A 148 5.58 13.43 -12.31
N ILE A 149 4.77 12.38 -12.50
CA ILE A 149 5.04 11.27 -13.43
C ILE A 149 4.29 11.38 -14.76
N LYS A 150 3.28 12.23 -14.85
CA LYS A 150 2.49 12.39 -16.07
C LYS A 150 3.37 12.77 -17.25
N ASP A 151 3.14 12.13 -18.40
CA ASP A 151 3.90 12.32 -19.66
C ASP A 151 5.40 11.99 -19.55
N LYS A 152 5.85 11.30 -18.52
CA LYS A 152 7.26 10.92 -18.32
C LYS A 152 7.56 9.54 -18.86
N LYS A 153 8.87 9.31 -19.09
CA LYS A 153 9.43 7.97 -19.33
C LYS A 153 9.95 7.41 -18.01
N ILE A 154 9.61 6.16 -17.71
CA ILE A 154 10.00 5.45 -16.50
C ILE A 154 10.65 4.12 -16.88
N THR A 155 11.76 3.78 -16.21
CA THR A 155 12.36 2.45 -16.30
C THR A 155 12.20 1.73 -14.95
N MET A 156 11.80 0.47 -14.99
CA MET A 156 11.61 -0.33 -13.77
C MET A 156 12.16 -1.74 -13.92
N VAL A 157 12.56 -2.35 -12.80
CA VAL A 157 13.05 -3.73 -12.75
C VAL A 157 12.13 -4.57 -11.90
N GLY A 158 11.67 -5.70 -12.47
CA GLY A 158 10.81 -6.68 -11.82
C GLY A 158 9.52 -6.94 -12.59
N ALA A 159 8.93 -8.14 -12.40
CA ALA A 159 7.66 -8.57 -12.98
C ALA A 159 6.86 -9.42 -11.98
N GLY A 160 6.95 -9.07 -10.69
CA GLY A 160 6.16 -9.66 -9.60
C GLY A 160 4.86 -8.89 -9.35
N GLY A 161 4.08 -9.30 -8.34
CA GLY A 161 2.78 -8.70 -8.03
C GLY A 161 2.86 -7.19 -7.74
N ALA A 162 3.84 -6.73 -6.96
CA ALA A 162 4.04 -5.30 -6.68
C ALA A 162 4.45 -4.55 -7.96
N SER A 163 5.35 -5.13 -8.77
CA SER A 163 5.75 -4.59 -10.07
C SER A 163 4.55 -4.37 -10.97
N THR A 164 3.70 -5.40 -11.09
CA THR A 164 2.48 -5.36 -11.91
C THR A 164 1.55 -4.25 -11.46
N ALA A 165 1.29 -4.14 -10.15
CA ALA A 165 0.41 -3.11 -9.60
C ALA A 165 0.94 -1.69 -9.84
N ILE A 166 2.25 -1.49 -9.66
CA ILE A 166 2.91 -0.21 -9.92
C ILE A 166 2.87 0.12 -11.42
N MET A 167 3.23 -0.81 -12.29
CA MET A 167 3.21 -0.60 -13.75
C MET A 167 1.81 -0.21 -14.26
N VAL A 168 0.79 -0.96 -13.84
CA VAL A 168 -0.61 -0.68 -14.22
C VAL A 168 -1.04 0.70 -13.72
N GLN A 169 -0.74 1.04 -12.48
CA GLN A 169 -1.14 2.35 -11.92
C GLN A 169 -0.40 3.50 -12.60
N LEU A 170 0.90 3.38 -12.84
CA LEU A 170 1.67 4.38 -13.58
C LEU A 170 1.05 4.65 -14.97
N ALA A 171 0.63 3.59 -15.66
CA ALA A 171 -0.03 3.71 -16.96
C ALA A 171 -1.40 4.40 -16.84
N LEU A 172 -2.21 4.04 -15.83
CA LEU A 172 -3.50 4.69 -15.55
C LEU A 172 -3.35 6.17 -15.17
N ASP A 173 -2.25 6.55 -14.50
CA ASP A 173 -1.93 7.93 -14.09
C ASP A 173 -1.28 8.76 -15.22
N GLY A 174 -1.22 8.22 -16.45
CA GLY A 174 -0.82 8.94 -17.65
C GLY A 174 0.69 9.04 -17.88
N VAL A 175 1.47 8.07 -17.40
CA VAL A 175 2.88 7.90 -17.80
C VAL A 175 2.93 7.62 -19.30
N LYS A 176 3.85 8.29 -20.01
CA LYS A 176 3.98 8.17 -21.47
C LYS A 176 4.60 6.85 -21.91
N GLU A 177 5.68 6.46 -21.24
CA GLU A 177 6.48 5.28 -21.60
C GLU A 177 6.99 4.58 -20.34
N ILE A 178 6.81 3.24 -20.30
CA ILE A 178 7.33 2.39 -19.24
C ILE A 178 8.21 1.32 -19.87
N ILE A 179 9.46 1.20 -19.42
CA ILE A 179 10.34 0.10 -19.80
C ILE A 179 10.54 -0.80 -18.60
N VAL A 180 10.10 -2.04 -18.73
CA VAL A 180 10.21 -3.04 -17.67
C VAL A 180 11.35 -3.99 -17.99
N TYR A 181 12.30 -4.10 -17.07
CA TYR A 181 13.37 -5.09 -17.15
C TYR A 181 13.08 -6.25 -16.22
N ASN A 182 13.16 -7.48 -16.75
CA ASN A 182 13.00 -8.66 -15.92
C ASN A 182 13.98 -9.78 -16.33
N ARG A 183 14.35 -10.61 -15.36
CA ARG A 183 15.25 -11.74 -15.57
C ARG A 183 14.62 -12.82 -16.44
N THR A 184 13.33 -13.06 -16.28
CA THR A 184 12.57 -14.10 -16.97
C THR A 184 11.42 -13.48 -17.73
N MET A 185 11.34 -13.75 -19.02
CA MET A 185 10.24 -13.31 -19.88
C MET A 185 9.08 -14.31 -19.73
N ARG A 186 7.99 -13.86 -19.07
CA ARG A 186 6.80 -14.69 -18.83
C ARG A 186 5.66 -14.26 -19.74
N THR A 187 5.00 -15.22 -20.37
CA THR A 187 3.86 -14.97 -21.26
C THR A 187 2.72 -14.25 -20.53
N GLU A 188 2.41 -14.67 -19.31
CA GLU A 188 1.33 -14.08 -18.51
C GLU A 188 1.60 -12.59 -18.20
N PHE A 189 2.86 -12.22 -17.96
CA PHE A 189 3.21 -10.83 -17.72
C PHE A 189 3.13 -10.00 -19.02
N GLN A 190 3.48 -10.59 -20.16
CA GLN A 190 3.31 -9.94 -21.46
C GLN A 190 1.83 -9.70 -21.81
N GLU A 191 0.93 -10.62 -21.44
CA GLU A 191 -0.51 -10.42 -21.59
C GLU A 191 -1.03 -9.26 -20.75
N ILE A 192 -0.56 -9.13 -19.50
CA ILE A 192 -0.88 -7.99 -18.63
C ILE A 192 -0.41 -6.68 -19.28
N ILE A 193 0.82 -6.65 -19.82
CA ILE A 193 1.34 -5.48 -20.54
C ILE A 193 0.43 -5.13 -21.71
N ASN A 194 0.08 -6.09 -22.56
CA ASN A 194 -0.76 -5.86 -23.73
C ASN A 194 -2.14 -5.30 -23.33
N ASN A 195 -2.78 -5.88 -22.32
CA ASN A 195 -4.06 -5.41 -21.80
C ASN A 195 -3.95 -4.00 -21.22
N THR A 196 -2.85 -3.68 -20.52
CA THR A 196 -2.61 -2.35 -19.97
C THR A 196 -2.40 -1.32 -21.09
N ILE A 197 -1.66 -1.66 -22.15
CA ILE A 197 -1.50 -0.79 -23.33
C ILE A 197 -2.86 -0.49 -23.98
N ILE A 198 -3.69 -1.52 -24.16
CA ILE A 198 -5.02 -1.37 -24.77
C ILE A 198 -5.92 -0.45 -23.93
N GLU A 199 -5.89 -0.60 -22.60
CA GLU A 199 -6.75 0.17 -21.69
C GLU A 199 -6.29 1.63 -21.56
N THR A 200 -4.97 1.89 -21.58
CA THR A 200 -4.42 3.21 -21.18
C THR A 200 -3.78 4.00 -22.33
N GLY A 201 -3.39 3.35 -23.42
CA GLY A 201 -2.57 3.93 -24.47
C GLY A 201 -1.10 4.17 -24.10
N CYS A 202 -0.67 3.81 -22.88
CA CYS A 202 0.72 3.92 -22.45
C CYS A 202 1.63 2.99 -23.27
N THR A 203 2.78 3.46 -23.70
CA THR A 203 3.78 2.60 -24.34
C THR A 203 4.52 1.79 -23.28
N ILE A 204 4.40 0.46 -23.31
CA ILE A 204 5.07 -0.42 -22.33
C ILE A 204 5.92 -1.45 -23.09
N THR A 205 7.20 -1.55 -22.74
CA THR A 205 8.15 -2.48 -23.36
C THR A 205 8.79 -3.37 -22.30
N LEU A 206 8.77 -4.69 -22.53
CA LEU A 206 9.47 -5.67 -21.70
C LEU A 206 10.82 -6.02 -22.31
N LYS A 207 11.89 -5.91 -21.53
CA LYS A 207 13.27 -6.21 -21.92
C LYS A 207 13.95 -7.18 -20.96
N SER A 208 14.95 -7.89 -21.43
CA SER A 208 15.76 -8.78 -20.59
C SER A 208 16.70 -7.99 -19.70
N LEU A 209 16.72 -8.31 -18.39
CA LEU A 209 17.67 -7.72 -17.44
C LEU A 209 19.14 -8.14 -17.70
N SER A 210 19.38 -9.13 -18.56
CA SER A 210 20.75 -9.49 -18.99
C SER A 210 21.37 -8.47 -19.94
N ASP A 211 20.55 -7.61 -20.59
CA ASP A 211 21.01 -6.53 -21.46
C ASP A 211 21.27 -5.25 -20.62
N LEU A 212 22.43 -5.25 -19.97
CA LEU A 212 22.84 -4.17 -19.06
C LEU A 212 23.15 -2.85 -19.81
N GLU A 213 23.59 -2.92 -21.07
CA GLU A 213 23.86 -1.73 -21.89
C GLU A 213 22.54 -1.00 -22.23
N SER A 214 21.53 -1.75 -22.67
CA SER A 214 20.19 -1.17 -22.89
C SER A 214 19.60 -0.64 -21.60
N LEU A 215 19.76 -1.34 -20.47
CA LEU A 215 19.29 -0.86 -19.15
C LEU A 215 19.91 0.51 -18.81
N LYS A 216 21.23 0.65 -18.95
CA LYS A 216 21.94 1.89 -18.68
C LYS A 216 21.44 3.04 -19.58
N LYS A 217 21.28 2.78 -20.88
CA LYS A 217 20.76 3.75 -21.83
C LYS A 217 19.34 4.21 -21.50
N ASP A 218 18.46 3.27 -21.15
CA ASP A 218 17.08 3.58 -20.78
C ASP A 218 16.99 4.33 -19.45
N MET A 219 17.79 3.96 -18.44
CA MET A 219 17.89 4.71 -17.19
C MET A 219 18.33 6.16 -17.44
N HIS A 220 19.34 6.38 -18.31
CA HIS A 220 19.82 7.72 -18.64
C HIS A 220 18.80 8.60 -19.37
N SER A 221 17.83 8.00 -20.06
CA SER A 221 16.74 8.71 -20.74
C SER A 221 15.46 8.80 -19.93
N SER A 222 15.41 8.20 -18.75
CA SER A 222 14.23 8.16 -17.89
C SER A 222 14.20 9.30 -16.87
N TYR A 223 12.99 9.66 -16.46
CA TYR A 223 12.72 10.56 -15.35
C TYR A 223 12.84 9.85 -14.00
N LEU A 224 12.42 8.58 -13.95
CA LEU A 224 12.38 7.78 -12.73
C LEU A 224 12.87 6.36 -13.05
N PHE A 225 13.69 5.81 -12.14
CA PHE A 225 14.06 4.40 -12.11
C PHE A 225 13.50 3.73 -10.86
N ILE A 226 12.91 2.53 -11.00
CA ILE A 226 12.23 1.84 -9.90
C ILE A 226 12.77 0.41 -9.76
N ASN A 227 13.26 0.06 -8.58
CA ASN A 227 13.44 -1.35 -8.20
C ASN A 227 12.15 -1.88 -7.56
N THR A 228 11.54 -2.88 -8.19
CA THR A 228 10.36 -3.58 -7.67
C THR A 228 10.65 -5.05 -7.35
N THR A 229 11.93 -5.40 -7.19
CA THR A 229 12.39 -6.74 -6.84
C THR A 229 12.76 -6.84 -5.37
N GLY A 230 13.02 -8.06 -4.88
CA GLY A 230 13.59 -8.28 -3.56
C GLY A 230 15.13 -8.17 -3.49
N VAL A 231 15.79 -7.72 -4.56
CA VAL A 231 17.25 -7.55 -4.58
C VAL A 231 17.64 -6.34 -3.77
N GLY A 232 18.35 -6.54 -2.68
CA GLY A 232 18.72 -5.50 -1.70
C GLY A 232 18.06 -5.69 -0.32
N MET A 233 17.17 -6.70 -0.16
CA MET A 233 16.66 -7.15 1.15
C MET A 233 17.25 -8.52 1.52
N GLU A 234 17.08 -8.96 2.76
CA GLU A 234 17.50 -10.30 3.21
C GLU A 234 17.00 -11.41 2.27
N PRO A 235 17.86 -12.38 1.92
CA PRO A 235 19.27 -12.55 2.27
C PRO A 235 20.26 -11.85 1.30
N MET A 236 19.81 -10.90 0.47
CA MET A 236 20.58 -10.28 -0.62
C MET A 236 20.97 -8.82 -0.33
N LEU A 237 21.24 -8.46 0.91
CA LEU A 237 21.48 -7.07 1.36
C LEU A 237 22.55 -6.32 0.52
N GLU A 238 23.66 -6.98 0.18
CA GLU A 238 24.76 -6.38 -0.58
C GLU A 238 24.65 -6.60 -2.10
N ARG A 239 23.47 -7.02 -2.58
CA ARG A 239 23.19 -7.08 -4.03
C ARG A 239 22.45 -5.85 -4.51
N SER A 240 22.58 -5.54 -5.79
CA SER A 240 21.88 -4.46 -6.48
C SER A 240 21.42 -4.93 -7.85
N VAL A 241 20.34 -4.37 -8.36
CA VAL A 241 19.82 -4.62 -9.72
C VAL A 241 20.66 -3.92 -10.80
N VAL A 242 21.52 -2.98 -10.42
CA VAL A 242 22.51 -2.33 -11.27
C VAL A 242 23.90 -2.57 -10.72
N PRO A 243 24.94 -2.70 -11.59
CA PRO A 243 26.30 -3.04 -11.17
C PRO A 243 26.98 -1.98 -10.29
N ASP A 244 26.88 -0.71 -10.68
CA ASP A 244 27.62 0.41 -10.09
C ASP A 244 26.95 1.77 -10.28
N ALA A 245 27.55 2.83 -9.75
CA ALA A 245 27.00 4.19 -9.76
C ALA A 245 26.95 4.83 -11.17
N SER A 246 27.66 4.31 -12.17
CA SER A 246 27.66 4.85 -13.55
C SER A 246 26.33 4.67 -14.29
N TYR A 247 25.42 3.88 -13.73
CA TYR A 247 24.04 3.72 -14.24
C TYR A 247 23.13 4.89 -13.88
N PHE A 248 23.53 5.71 -12.93
CA PHE A 248 22.76 6.84 -12.45
C PHE A 248 23.32 8.15 -12.98
N LYS A 249 22.46 9.14 -13.13
CA LYS A 249 22.81 10.53 -13.42
C LYS A 249 22.06 11.44 -12.43
N PRO A 250 22.59 12.61 -12.07
CA PRO A 250 22.06 13.42 -10.95
C PRO A 250 20.58 13.83 -11.08
N ASP A 251 20.06 13.97 -12.29
CA ASP A 251 18.66 14.34 -12.55
C ASP A 251 17.69 13.16 -12.53
N LEU A 252 18.19 11.91 -12.50
CA LEU A 252 17.37 10.70 -12.38
C LEU A 252 16.83 10.58 -10.95
N LYS A 253 15.53 10.38 -10.84
CA LYS A 253 14.91 9.99 -9.57
C LYS A 253 14.97 8.48 -9.41
N VAL A 254 15.22 8.00 -8.19
CA VAL A 254 15.41 6.56 -7.94
C VAL A 254 14.53 6.12 -6.78
N ALA A 255 13.63 5.18 -7.05
CA ALA A 255 12.76 4.59 -6.05
C ALA A 255 13.06 3.09 -5.86
N ASP A 256 12.98 2.63 -4.62
CA ASP A 256 13.04 1.23 -4.24
C ASP A 256 11.81 0.88 -3.42
N ILE A 257 11.08 -0.19 -3.76
CA ILE A 257 9.92 -0.60 -2.94
C ILE A 257 10.31 -1.32 -1.65
N ILE A 258 11.60 -1.61 -1.47
CA ILE A 258 12.12 -2.17 -0.24
C ILE A 258 12.14 -1.07 0.83
N TYR A 259 11.60 -1.40 2.01
CA TYR A 259 11.62 -0.51 3.18
C TYR A 259 12.51 -1.06 4.31
N GLN A 260 12.93 -2.32 4.22
CA GLN A 260 13.85 -2.93 5.17
C GLN A 260 14.89 -3.77 4.41
N PRO A 261 16.16 -3.30 4.40
CA PRO A 261 16.72 -2.11 5.06
C PRO A 261 16.17 -0.79 4.45
N ALA A 262 16.19 0.29 5.24
CA ALA A 262 15.75 1.61 4.78
C ALA A 262 16.60 2.17 3.63
N VAL A 263 17.86 1.76 3.52
CA VAL A 263 18.78 2.15 2.46
C VAL A 263 19.43 0.90 1.87
N THR A 264 18.95 0.48 0.70
CA THR A 264 19.51 -0.64 -0.05
C THR A 264 20.84 -0.26 -0.72
N LYS A 265 21.60 -1.24 -1.20
CA LYS A 265 22.83 -0.98 -1.98
C LYS A 265 22.53 -0.12 -3.21
N MET A 266 21.42 -0.38 -3.91
CA MET A 266 21.00 0.43 -5.06
C MET A 266 20.79 1.90 -4.68
N LEU A 267 20.09 2.17 -3.58
CA LEU A 267 19.86 3.54 -3.12
C LEU A 267 21.16 4.23 -2.66
N ARG A 268 22.14 3.49 -2.09
CA ARG A 268 23.48 4.04 -1.79
C ARG A 268 24.17 4.50 -3.08
N LEU A 269 24.26 3.62 -4.08
CA LEU A 269 24.87 3.95 -5.38
C LEU A 269 24.20 5.16 -6.05
N ALA A 270 22.87 5.23 -5.98
CA ALA A 270 22.11 6.36 -6.52
C ALA A 270 22.42 7.68 -5.79
N LYS A 271 22.51 7.65 -4.45
CA LYS A 271 22.89 8.82 -3.64
C LYS A 271 24.32 9.27 -3.93
N GLU A 272 25.27 8.35 -4.08
CA GLU A 272 26.65 8.64 -4.48
C GLU A 272 26.73 9.36 -5.84
N ALA A 273 25.81 9.01 -6.77
CA ALA A 273 25.69 9.67 -8.07
C ALA A 273 24.90 11.00 -8.02
N GLY A 274 24.45 11.43 -6.85
CA GLY A 274 23.70 12.70 -6.67
C GLY A 274 22.20 12.61 -6.98
N CYS A 275 21.62 11.41 -7.08
CA CYS A 275 20.19 11.23 -7.36
C CYS A 275 19.32 11.54 -6.13
N ALA A 276 18.13 12.06 -6.37
CA ALA A 276 17.05 12.03 -5.39
C ALA A 276 16.54 10.58 -5.23
N THR A 277 16.39 10.12 -4.00
CA THR A 277 16.05 8.72 -3.70
C THR A 277 14.86 8.59 -2.77
N MET A 278 14.08 7.51 -2.92
CA MET A 278 12.94 7.14 -2.07
C MET A 278 12.96 5.63 -1.82
N ASN A 279 12.64 5.20 -0.58
CA ASN A 279 12.42 3.81 -0.21
C ASN A 279 10.92 3.45 -0.18
N GLY A 280 10.59 2.20 0.18
CA GLY A 280 9.22 1.67 0.14
C GLY A 280 8.32 2.03 1.32
N GLU A 281 8.78 2.78 2.33
CA GLU A 281 7.99 3.08 3.54
C GLU A 281 6.69 3.83 3.25
N LEU A 282 6.77 4.84 2.39
CA LEU A 282 5.60 5.62 2.01
C LEU A 282 4.60 4.82 1.16
N MET A 283 5.07 3.92 0.30
CA MET A 283 4.18 3.01 -0.42
C MET A 283 3.40 2.11 0.55
N LEU A 284 4.07 1.55 1.56
CA LEU A 284 3.43 0.75 2.62
C LEU A 284 2.35 1.55 3.36
N LEU A 285 2.62 2.82 3.67
CA LEU A 285 1.66 3.72 4.31
C LEU A 285 0.47 4.01 3.39
N TYR A 286 0.74 4.53 2.19
CA TYR A 286 -0.32 5.06 1.32
C TYR A 286 -1.25 3.99 0.74
N GLN A 287 -0.81 2.73 0.56
CA GLN A 287 -1.73 1.65 0.19
C GLN A 287 -2.79 1.41 1.28
N GLY A 288 -2.40 1.55 2.56
CA GLY A 288 -3.34 1.44 3.68
C GLY A 288 -4.21 2.70 3.84
N VAL A 289 -3.66 3.88 3.61
CA VAL A 289 -4.42 5.15 3.58
C VAL A 289 -5.54 5.07 2.55
N GLU A 290 -5.26 4.54 1.36
CA GLU A 290 -6.26 4.37 0.31
C GLU A 290 -7.34 3.35 0.69
N SER A 291 -6.95 2.21 1.24
CA SER A 291 -7.90 1.22 1.76
C SER A 291 -8.82 1.83 2.83
N PHE A 292 -8.26 2.59 3.76
CA PHE A 292 -9.00 3.28 4.81
C PHE A 292 -10.03 4.27 4.25
N LYS A 293 -9.62 5.07 3.26
CA LYS A 293 -10.48 6.03 2.58
C LYS A 293 -11.64 5.35 1.85
N ILE A 294 -11.35 4.23 1.16
CA ILE A 294 -12.37 3.42 0.47
C ILE A 294 -13.43 2.90 1.46
N TRP A 295 -13.00 2.44 2.64
CA TRP A 295 -13.91 1.85 3.64
C TRP A 295 -14.74 2.88 4.40
N THR A 296 -14.13 4.00 4.77
CA THR A 296 -14.70 4.97 5.72
C THR A 296 -15.20 6.24 5.06
N GLY A 297 -14.73 6.54 3.86
CA GLY A 297 -14.93 7.84 3.20
C GLY A 297 -14.16 8.99 3.86
N GLN A 298 -13.30 8.71 4.87
CA GLN A 298 -12.54 9.70 5.62
C GLN A 298 -11.05 9.64 5.29
N GLU A 299 -10.37 10.77 5.45
CA GLU A 299 -8.91 10.83 5.32
C GLU A 299 -8.26 10.25 6.59
N MET A 300 -7.28 9.38 6.41
CA MET A 300 -6.50 8.81 7.51
C MET A 300 -5.65 9.90 8.19
N PRO A 301 -5.54 9.95 9.53
CA PRO A 301 -4.66 10.88 10.24
C PRO A 301 -3.18 10.46 10.06
N ILE A 302 -2.59 10.85 8.92
CA ILE A 302 -1.30 10.35 8.44
C ILE A 302 -0.17 10.59 9.44
N ASN A 303 -0.13 11.75 10.11
CA ASN A 303 0.96 12.09 11.03
C ASN A 303 0.99 11.17 12.26
N GLU A 304 -0.17 10.84 12.82
CA GLU A 304 -0.31 9.93 13.95
C GLU A 304 0.04 8.50 13.56
N VAL A 305 -0.38 8.10 12.37
CA VAL A 305 -0.06 6.78 11.81
C VAL A 305 1.43 6.65 11.49
N LYS A 306 2.07 7.68 10.90
CA LYS A 306 3.52 7.70 10.68
C LYS A 306 4.30 7.46 11.97
N LYS A 307 3.91 8.12 13.09
CA LYS A 307 4.54 7.93 14.40
C LYS A 307 4.48 6.47 14.86
N VAL A 308 3.32 5.82 14.75
CA VAL A 308 3.13 4.43 15.15
C VAL A 308 3.93 3.46 14.26
N LEU A 309 4.07 3.77 12.98
CA LEU A 309 4.84 2.96 12.03
C LEU A 309 6.35 3.20 12.11
N GLY A 310 6.80 4.23 12.84
CA GLY A 310 8.20 4.65 12.90
C GLY A 310 8.68 5.34 11.62
N ILE A 311 7.77 5.95 10.86
CA ILE A 311 8.06 6.72 9.65
C ILE A 311 8.27 8.19 10.05
N GLU A 312 9.31 8.81 9.50
CA GLU A 312 9.64 10.20 9.80
C GLU A 312 8.51 11.14 9.38
N VAL A 313 8.11 12.04 10.29
CA VAL A 313 7.13 13.11 10.01
C VAL A 313 7.91 14.34 9.60
N LYS A 314 7.83 14.69 8.33
CA LYS A 314 8.44 15.92 7.79
C LYS A 314 7.60 17.14 8.16
#